data_af246bef43f962b4659f436432c60b77
#
_entry.id   af246bef43f962b4659f436432c60b77
#
_cell.length_a   1.000
_cell.length_b   1.000
_cell.length_c   1.000
_cell.angle_alpha   90.00
_cell.angle_beta   90.00
_cell.angle_gamma   90.00
#
_symmetry.space_group_name_H-M   'P 1'
#
loop_
_entity.id
_entity.type
_entity.pdbx_description
1 polymer ?
#
loop_
_entity_poly.entity_id
_entity_poly.type
_entity_poly.pdbx_seq_one_letter_code
_entity_poly.pdbx_strand_id
1 'polypeptide(L)'
;MSKDKIYFKNREEAAYKLLEILPIDSMKLEEWTVIACSYGGFEIAKIVADSLDAEFDIMFNEKIYAPQNDECEIAVVTELEEVLIHEELVKAFDINLDSIYTMSKEIYKEKIKPVAYRFRNGEKFQNLAFKNVLIVDEDINVGLVMMACIKTIINQKVKSISVATPILSTASIKAIDSITDDLYYIKSLDHFIEAEYYYETLEELTYEDINRIKNEGKEKEW
;
A
#
# COMPACT_ATOMS: atom_id res chain seq x y z
N MET A 1 12.28 -5.60 28.94
CA MET A 1 12.06 -5.12 27.57
C MET A 1 11.61 -3.69 27.67
N SER A 2 12.38 -2.75 27.15
CA SER A 2 12.07 -1.32 27.15
C SER A 2 10.78 -1.10 26.36
N LYS A 3 9.85 -0.32 26.89
CA LYS A 3 8.69 0.17 26.14
C LYS A 3 9.21 1.24 25.16
N ASP A 4 9.98 0.82 24.17
CA ASP A 4 10.74 1.69 23.32
C ASP A 4 10.03 1.93 21.99
N LYS A 5 9.54 3.10 21.99
CA LYS A 5 9.28 4.02 20.90
C LYS A 5 8.00 3.82 20.15
N ILE A 6 6.89 4.17 20.81
CA ILE A 6 5.72 4.70 20.10
C ILE A 6 6.18 5.98 19.38
N TYR A 7 6.04 6.00 18.06
CA TYR A 7 6.40 7.14 17.22
C TYR A 7 5.18 8.00 16.88
N PHE A 8 3.99 7.38 16.84
CA PHE A 8 2.74 8.02 16.46
C PHE A 8 1.63 7.65 17.45
N LYS A 9 0.71 8.57 17.69
CA LYS A 9 -0.49 8.29 18.46
C LYS A 9 -1.44 7.38 17.67
N ASN A 10 -1.66 7.72 16.41
CA ASN A 10 -2.58 7.04 15.50
C ASN A 10 -2.18 7.34 14.04
N ARG A 11 -2.96 6.82 13.08
CA ARG A 11 -2.75 7.07 11.65
C ARG A 11 -2.85 8.53 11.25
N GLU A 12 -3.76 9.27 11.88
CA GLU A 12 -3.95 10.69 11.62
C GLU A 12 -2.68 11.50 11.95
N GLU A 13 -2.07 11.30 13.14
CA GLU A 13 -0.81 11.95 13.49
C GLU A 13 0.33 11.52 12.56
N ALA A 14 0.37 10.23 12.18
CA ALA A 14 1.36 9.72 11.24
C ALA A 14 1.23 10.38 9.86
N ALA A 15 0.00 10.58 9.38
CA ALA A 15 -0.27 11.28 8.13
C ALA A 15 0.20 12.75 8.18
N TYR A 16 -0.12 13.49 9.24
CA TYR A 16 0.34 14.88 9.38
C TYR A 16 1.85 14.99 9.44
N LYS A 17 2.54 14.10 10.15
CA LYS A 17 4.02 14.06 10.17
C LYS A 17 4.59 13.68 8.78
N LEU A 18 3.89 12.83 8.03
CA LEU A 18 4.30 12.50 6.66
C LEU A 18 4.20 13.72 5.74
N LEU A 19 3.15 14.54 5.90
CA LEU A 19 2.99 15.79 5.16
C LEU A 19 4.11 16.80 5.41
N GLU A 20 4.75 16.78 6.60
CA GLU A 20 5.87 17.66 6.92
C GLU A 20 7.13 17.37 6.08
N ILE A 21 7.28 16.14 5.58
CA ILE A 21 8.45 15.73 4.78
C ILE A 21 8.15 15.63 3.28
N LEU A 22 6.89 15.61 2.89
CA LEU A 22 6.47 15.62 1.49
C LEU A 22 6.64 17.03 0.91
N PRO A 23 7.10 17.17 -0.35
CA PRO A 23 7.23 18.47 -1.01
C PRO A 23 5.87 18.98 -1.53
N ILE A 24 4.91 19.17 -0.61
CA ILE A 24 3.50 19.47 -0.91
C ILE A 24 3.33 20.63 -1.89
N ASP A 25 4.05 21.75 -1.68
CA ASP A 25 3.93 22.94 -2.53
C ASP A 25 4.32 22.68 -3.98
N SER A 26 5.35 21.86 -4.22
CA SER A 26 5.76 21.47 -5.56
C SER A 26 4.85 20.42 -6.16
N MET A 27 4.37 19.46 -5.35
CA MET A 27 3.43 18.44 -5.81
C MET A 27 2.11 19.04 -6.26
N LYS A 28 1.60 20.07 -5.58
CA LYS A 28 0.38 20.79 -5.99
C LYS A 28 0.45 21.52 -7.35
N LEU A 29 1.65 21.72 -7.85
CA LEU A 29 1.83 22.32 -9.20
C LEU A 29 1.64 21.30 -10.32
N GLU A 30 1.53 20.02 -9.99
CA GLU A 30 1.36 18.92 -10.92
C GLU A 30 0.13 18.09 -10.56
N GLU A 31 -0.40 17.33 -11.51
CA GLU A 31 -1.48 16.39 -11.26
C GLU A 31 -0.94 15.11 -10.62
N TRP A 32 -1.37 14.83 -9.40
CA TRP A 32 -1.04 13.60 -8.68
C TRP A 32 -2.28 12.73 -8.47
N THR A 33 -2.04 11.44 -8.41
CA THR A 33 -3.01 10.47 -7.90
C THR A 33 -2.38 9.74 -6.73
N VAL A 34 -3.08 9.70 -5.60
CA VAL A 34 -2.65 9.00 -4.39
C VAL A 34 -3.31 7.64 -4.34
N ILE A 35 -2.52 6.58 -4.18
CA ILE A 35 -3.00 5.20 -4.13
C ILE A 35 -2.60 4.57 -2.79
N ALA A 36 -3.60 4.16 -1.99
CA ALA A 36 -3.34 3.29 -0.85
C ALA A 36 -3.07 1.85 -1.32
N CYS A 37 -2.19 1.10 -0.65
CA CYS A 37 -1.96 -0.30 -0.97
C CYS A 37 -2.37 -1.28 0.14
N SER A 38 -2.96 -0.78 1.22
CA SER A 38 -3.58 -1.57 2.28
C SER A 38 -4.78 -0.83 2.88
N TYR A 39 -5.59 -1.54 3.66
CA TYR A 39 -6.66 -0.88 4.42
C TYR A 39 -6.10 0.07 5.47
N GLY A 40 -5.01 -0.33 6.15
CA GLY A 40 -4.36 0.53 7.13
C GLY A 40 -3.78 1.80 6.52
N GLY A 41 -3.17 1.70 5.34
CA GLY A 41 -2.66 2.85 4.58
C GLY A 41 -3.76 3.76 4.04
N PHE A 42 -5.02 3.31 3.96
CA PHE A 42 -6.11 4.05 3.34
C PHE A 42 -6.40 5.40 4.03
N GLU A 43 -6.43 5.42 5.36
CA GLU A 43 -6.69 6.65 6.12
C GLU A 43 -5.55 7.66 5.94
N ILE A 44 -4.30 7.21 5.99
CA ILE A 44 -3.12 8.06 5.77
C ILE A 44 -3.13 8.61 4.33
N ALA A 45 -3.35 7.74 3.35
CA ALA A 45 -3.40 8.11 1.95
C ALA A 45 -4.51 9.13 1.65
N LYS A 46 -5.68 8.98 2.29
CA LYS A 46 -6.79 9.94 2.17
C LYS A 46 -6.41 11.34 2.67
N ILE A 47 -5.78 11.43 3.84
CA ILE A 47 -5.33 12.71 4.41
C ILE A 47 -4.26 13.36 3.50
N VAL A 48 -3.34 12.56 2.97
CA VAL A 48 -2.32 13.03 2.02
C VAL A 48 -2.97 13.53 0.72
N ALA A 49 -3.90 12.77 0.17
CA ALA A 49 -4.61 13.14 -1.05
C ALA A 49 -5.41 14.45 -0.89
N ASP A 50 -6.14 14.60 0.21
CA ASP A 50 -6.87 15.82 0.54
C ASP A 50 -5.93 17.03 0.66
N SER A 51 -4.75 16.84 1.25
CA SER A 51 -3.74 17.89 1.38
C SER A 51 -3.10 18.29 0.05
N LEU A 52 -3.08 17.39 -0.94
CA LEU A 52 -2.56 17.62 -2.28
C LEU A 52 -3.63 18.09 -3.27
N ASP A 53 -4.90 18.12 -2.90
CA ASP A 53 -6.06 18.26 -3.82
C ASP A 53 -5.99 17.20 -4.94
N ALA A 54 -5.56 15.97 -4.61
CA ALA A 54 -5.28 14.91 -5.55
C ALA A 54 -6.41 13.90 -5.65
N GLU A 55 -6.50 13.23 -6.81
CA GLU A 55 -7.32 12.03 -6.94
C GLU A 55 -6.84 10.93 -5.99
N PHE A 56 -7.77 10.11 -5.50
CA PHE A 56 -7.49 9.09 -4.51
C PHE A 56 -8.19 7.78 -4.82
N ASP A 57 -7.48 6.66 -4.64
CA ASP A 57 -8.04 5.31 -4.74
C ASP A 57 -7.22 4.33 -3.86
N ILE A 58 -7.61 3.06 -3.84
CA ILE A 58 -6.89 1.95 -3.22
C ILE A 58 -6.61 0.86 -4.27
N MET A 59 -5.41 0.29 -4.24
CA MET A 59 -5.03 -0.91 -4.99
C MET A 59 -5.29 -2.15 -4.13
N PHE A 60 -6.40 -2.83 -4.38
CA PHE A 60 -6.68 -4.09 -3.68
C PHE A 60 -5.67 -5.16 -4.07
N ASN A 61 -5.22 -5.89 -3.09
CA ASN A 61 -4.26 -6.98 -3.25
C ASN A 61 -4.47 -8.06 -2.19
N GLU A 62 -3.93 -9.23 -2.44
CA GLU A 62 -3.96 -10.36 -1.50
C GLU A 62 -2.62 -11.07 -1.47
N LYS A 63 -2.20 -11.48 -0.29
CA LYS A 63 -1.00 -12.24 -0.04
C LYS A 63 -1.23 -13.73 -0.28
N ILE A 64 -0.21 -14.40 -0.81
CA ILE A 64 -0.16 -15.86 -0.94
C ILE A 64 0.93 -16.34 0.01
N TYR A 65 0.56 -17.25 0.90
CA TYR A 65 1.46 -17.79 1.90
C TYR A 65 2.02 -19.15 1.50
N ALA A 66 3.16 -19.51 2.07
CA ALA A 66 3.76 -20.82 1.85
C ALA A 66 2.85 -21.93 2.39
N PRO A 67 2.79 -23.12 1.76
CA PRO A 67 2.03 -24.23 2.27
C PRO A 67 2.45 -24.57 3.71
N GLN A 68 1.47 -24.67 4.62
CA GLN A 68 1.66 -24.96 6.05
C GLN A 68 2.44 -23.90 6.84
N ASN A 69 2.56 -22.68 6.30
CA ASN A 69 3.18 -21.55 7.01
C ASN A 69 2.47 -20.24 6.65
N ASP A 70 1.49 -19.86 7.44
CA ASP A 70 0.64 -18.68 7.26
C ASP A 70 1.37 -17.36 7.54
N GLU A 71 2.60 -17.41 8.06
CA GLU A 71 3.44 -16.23 8.33
C GLU A 71 4.43 -15.96 7.19
N CYS A 72 4.62 -16.91 6.27
CA CYS A 72 5.59 -16.79 5.19
C CYS A 72 4.91 -16.36 3.88
N GLU A 73 4.95 -15.07 3.58
CA GLU A 73 4.44 -14.50 2.34
C GLU A 73 5.36 -14.85 1.17
N ILE A 74 4.88 -15.62 0.20
CA ILE A 74 5.64 -16.06 -0.97
C ILE A 74 5.26 -15.34 -2.26
N ALA A 75 4.08 -14.75 -2.31
CA ALA A 75 3.64 -13.94 -3.45
C ALA A 75 2.53 -12.97 -3.04
N VAL A 76 2.30 -11.96 -3.87
CA VAL A 76 1.18 -11.03 -3.79
C VAL A 76 0.51 -10.95 -5.16
N VAL A 77 -0.82 -10.98 -5.19
CA VAL A 77 -1.62 -10.72 -6.38
C VAL A 77 -2.40 -9.41 -6.20
N THR A 78 -2.40 -8.56 -7.23
CA THR A 78 -3.11 -7.28 -7.22
C THR A 78 -4.43 -7.34 -8.02
N GLU A 79 -5.27 -6.32 -7.87
CA GLU A 79 -6.54 -6.22 -8.59
C GLU A 79 -6.43 -6.06 -10.12
N LEU A 80 -5.24 -5.76 -10.63
CA LEU A 80 -4.95 -5.76 -12.06
C LEU A 80 -4.29 -7.08 -12.52
N GLU A 81 -4.43 -8.14 -11.73
CA GLU A 81 -3.94 -9.50 -11.99
C GLU A 81 -2.40 -9.61 -12.10
N GLU A 82 -1.67 -8.58 -11.64
CA GLU A 82 -0.22 -8.69 -11.53
C GLU A 82 0.13 -9.56 -10.33
N VAL A 83 1.10 -10.46 -10.50
CA VAL A 83 1.60 -11.36 -9.46
C VAL A 83 3.07 -11.08 -9.23
N LEU A 84 3.43 -10.67 -8.01
CA LEU A 84 4.82 -10.58 -7.56
C LEU A 84 5.16 -11.80 -6.71
N ILE A 85 6.25 -12.48 -7.05
CA ILE A 85 6.68 -13.73 -6.39
C ILE A 85 8.01 -13.49 -5.69
N HIS A 86 8.14 -13.95 -4.46
CA HIS A 86 9.41 -14.01 -3.72
C HIS A 86 10.19 -15.26 -4.16
N GLU A 87 10.95 -15.14 -5.24
CA GLU A 87 11.61 -16.28 -5.89
C GLU A 87 12.50 -17.12 -4.96
N GLU A 88 13.21 -16.47 -4.02
CA GLU A 88 14.11 -17.17 -3.10
C GLU A 88 13.33 -18.07 -2.14
N LEU A 89 12.20 -17.58 -1.59
CA LEU A 89 11.34 -18.37 -0.72
C LEU A 89 10.66 -19.52 -1.47
N VAL A 90 10.17 -19.24 -2.68
CA VAL A 90 9.54 -20.26 -3.53
C VAL A 90 10.53 -21.39 -3.84
N LYS A 91 11.78 -21.06 -4.15
CA LYS A 91 12.86 -22.05 -4.35
C LYS A 91 13.21 -22.79 -3.04
N ALA A 92 13.31 -22.09 -1.92
CA ALA A 92 13.66 -22.67 -0.63
C ALA A 92 12.60 -23.67 -0.13
N PHE A 93 11.34 -23.42 -0.42
CA PHE A 93 10.22 -24.32 -0.06
C PHE A 93 9.86 -25.33 -1.17
N ASP A 94 10.60 -25.36 -2.27
CA ASP A 94 10.35 -26.25 -3.44
C ASP A 94 8.91 -26.14 -3.98
N ILE A 95 8.39 -24.91 -4.04
CA ILE A 95 7.01 -24.64 -4.46
C ILE A 95 6.96 -24.50 -5.98
N ASN A 96 6.00 -25.20 -6.60
CA ASN A 96 5.77 -25.08 -8.03
C ASN A 96 5.17 -23.74 -8.41
N LEU A 97 5.78 -23.02 -9.36
CA LEU A 97 5.28 -21.72 -9.84
C LEU A 97 3.87 -21.81 -10.45
N ASP A 98 3.52 -22.88 -11.17
CA ASP A 98 2.19 -23.04 -11.74
C ASP A 98 1.11 -23.13 -10.65
N SER A 99 1.44 -23.67 -9.48
CA SER A 99 0.51 -23.68 -8.34
C SER A 99 0.27 -22.28 -7.79
N ILE A 100 1.30 -21.42 -7.74
CA ILE A 100 1.16 -20.01 -7.32
C ILE A 100 0.27 -19.25 -8.31
N TYR A 101 0.48 -19.39 -9.61
CA TYR A 101 -0.37 -18.75 -10.63
C TYR A 101 -1.80 -19.28 -10.63
N THR A 102 -2.01 -20.55 -10.28
CA THR A 102 -3.36 -21.10 -10.12
C THR A 102 -4.06 -20.49 -8.92
N MET A 103 -3.39 -20.48 -7.75
CA MET A 103 -3.90 -19.85 -6.53
C MET A 103 -4.17 -18.35 -6.72
N SER A 104 -3.29 -17.64 -7.42
CA SER A 104 -3.48 -16.20 -7.67
C SER A 104 -4.74 -15.90 -8.47
N LYS A 105 -5.07 -16.73 -9.47
CA LYS A 105 -6.31 -16.60 -10.27
C LYS A 105 -7.57 -16.88 -9.43
N GLU A 106 -7.52 -17.85 -8.53
CA GLU A 106 -8.62 -18.16 -7.60
C GLU A 106 -8.83 -17.02 -6.62
N ILE A 107 -7.75 -16.57 -5.94
CA ILE A 107 -7.77 -15.45 -5.01
C ILE A 107 -8.29 -14.17 -5.69
N TYR A 108 -7.82 -13.86 -6.89
CA TYR A 108 -8.31 -12.72 -7.64
C TYR A 108 -9.83 -12.79 -7.87
N LYS A 109 -10.34 -13.95 -8.32
CA LYS A 109 -11.77 -14.11 -8.62
C LYS A 109 -12.65 -14.10 -7.38
N GLU A 110 -12.19 -14.73 -6.29
CA GLU A 110 -13.01 -14.97 -5.10
C GLU A 110 -12.91 -13.84 -4.09
N LYS A 111 -11.73 -13.20 -3.94
CA LYS A 111 -11.50 -12.19 -2.93
C LYS A 111 -11.37 -10.79 -3.51
N ILE A 112 -10.44 -10.56 -4.44
CA ILE A 112 -10.09 -9.21 -4.89
C ILE A 112 -11.18 -8.59 -5.75
N LYS A 113 -11.56 -9.28 -6.83
CA LYS A 113 -12.51 -8.75 -7.82
C LYS A 113 -13.88 -8.36 -7.23
N PRO A 114 -14.52 -9.16 -6.37
CA PRO A 114 -15.79 -8.78 -5.75
C PRO A 114 -15.67 -7.55 -4.85
N VAL A 115 -14.59 -7.44 -4.09
CA VAL A 115 -14.34 -6.32 -3.18
C VAL A 115 -14.09 -5.03 -3.97
N ALA A 116 -13.19 -5.08 -4.95
CA ALA A 116 -12.88 -3.95 -5.83
C ALA A 116 -14.13 -3.45 -6.59
N TYR A 117 -14.91 -4.37 -7.16
CA TYR A 117 -16.17 -4.05 -7.84
C TYR A 117 -17.17 -3.36 -6.90
N ARG A 118 -17.37 -3.90 -5.69
CA ARG A 118 -18.27 -3.31 -4.68
C ARG A 118 -17.79 -1.94 -4.23
N PHE A 119 -16.50 -1.79 -3.96
CA PHE A 119 -15.91 -0.53 -3.50
C PHE A 119 -16.07 0.62 -4.51
N ARG A 120 -15.96 0.32 -5.81
CA ARG A 120 -16.10 1.32 -6.89
C ARG A 120 -17.48 1.36 -7.54
N ASN A 121 -18.50 0.73 -6.93
CA ASN A 121 -19.87 0.67 -7.47
C ASN A 121 -19.92 0.18 -8.92
N GLY A 122 -19.09 -0.80 -9.26
CA GLY A 122 -19.03 -1.39 -10.60
C GLY A 122 -18.00 -0.76 -11.53
N GLU A 123 -17.40 0.37 -11.15
CA GLU A 123 -16.36 1.01 -11.94
C GLU A 123 -15.03 0.23 -11.85
N LYS A 124 -14.23 0.36 -12.89
CA LYS A 124 -12.89 -0.21 -12.94
C LYS A 124 -11.90 0.66 -12.14
N PHE A 125 -10.75 0.08 -11.83
CA PHE A 125 -9.60 0.85 -11.37
C PHE A 125 -9.29 1.98 -12.35
N GLN A 126 -8.98 3.14 -11.84
CA GLN A 126 -8.74 4.34 -12.65
C GLN A 126 -7.53 4.18 -13.59
N ASN A 127 -7.56 4.91 -14.70
CA ASN A 127 -6.43 4.95 -15.62
C ASN A 127 -5.34 5.88 -15.07
N LEU A 128 -4.16 5.34 -14.84
CA LEU A 128 -3.00 6.07 -14.31
C LEU A 128 -1.99 6.49 -15.40
N ALA A 129 -2.28 6.19 -16.69
CA ALA A 129 -1.34 6.51 -17.77
C ALA A 129 -0.99 8.00 -17.79
N PHE A 130 0.32 8.29 -17.81
CA PHE A 130 0.92 9.63 -17.82
C PHE A 130 0.67 10.50 -16.59
N LYS A 131 0.11 9.94 -15.50
CA LYS A 131 -0.07 10.62 -14.22
C LYS A 131 1.16 10.46 -13.32
N ASN A 132 1.37 11.40 -12.40
CA ASN A 132 2.27 11.21 -11.26
C ASN A 132 1.49 10.42 -10.20
N VAL A 133 2.10 9.38 -9.64
CA VAL A 133 1.45 8.51 -8.65
C VAL A 133 2.25 8.48 -7.36
N LEU A 134 1.58 8.75 -6.25
CA LEU A 134 2.10 8.56 -4.90
C LEU A 134 1.43 7.36 -4.26
N ILE A 135 2.18 6.30 -3.98
CA ILE A 135 1.69 5.14 -3.25
C ILE A 135 1.93 5.37 -1.76
N VAL A 136 0.89 5.16 -0.95
CA VAL A 136 0.95 5.39 0.49
C VAL A 136 0.53 4.15 1.25
N ASP A 137 1.27 3.81 2.31
CA ASP A 137 0.91 2.77 3.26
C ASP A 137 1.20 3.21 4.70
N GLU A 138 0.63 2.53 5.70
CA GLU A 138 0.89 2.80 7.12
C GLU A 138 2.24 2.29 7.61
N ASP A 139 2.74 1.22 6.96
CA ASP A 139 4.05 0.65 7.20
C ASP A 139 4.56 -0.14 5.98
N ILE A 140 5.86 -0.37 5.94
CA ILE A 140 6.48 -1.28 4.97
C ILE A 140 7.46 -2.20 5.71
N ASN A 141 7.08 -3.45 5.92
CA ASN A 141 7.94 -4.46 6.56
C ASN A 141 8.81 -5.16 5.51
N VAL A 142 8.39 -6.27 4.96
CA VAL A 142 9.12 -7.02 3.91
C VAL A 142 9.11 -6.28 2.56
N GLY A 143 8.08 -5.47 2.34
CA GLY A 143 7.92 -4.67 1.14
C GLY A 143 7.30 -5.41 -0.05
N LEU A 144 6.91 -6.69 0.09
CA LEU A 144 6.38 -7.48 -1.02
C LEU A 144 5.07 -6.90 -1.58
N VAL A 145 4.15 -6.46 -0.71
CA VAL A 145 2.91 -5.78 -1.10
C VAL A 145 3.21 -4.48 -1.84
N MET A 146 4.06 -3.62 -1.26
CA MET A 146 4.45 -2.35 -1.87
C MET A 146 5.08 -2.56 -3.25
N MET A 147 6.01 -3.49 -3.38
CA MET A 147 6.65 -3.81 -4.67
C MET A 147 5.64 -4.36 -5.70
N ALA A 148 4.65 -5.15 -5.26
CA ALA A 148 3.58 -5.62 -6.15
C ALA A 148 2.72 -4.46 -6.67
N CYS A 149 2.35 -3.52 -5.81
CA CYS A 149 1.62 -2.31 -6.19
C CYS A 149 2.45 -1.42 -7.14
N ILE A 150 3.73 -1.18 -6.83
CA ILE A 150 4.64 -0.42 -7.69
C ILE A 150 4.71 -1.05 -9.08
N LYS A 151 4.99 -2.35 -9.17
CA LYS A 151 5.06 -3.08 -10.45
C LYS A 151 3.77 -2.97 -11.25
N THR A 152 2.64 -3.13 -10.58
CA THR A 152 1.31 -3.00 -11.20
C THR A 152 1.11 -1.60 -11.77
N ILE A 153 1.49 -0.55 -11.03
CA ILE A 153 1.32 0.85 -11.44
C ILE A 153 2.29 1.21 -12.57
N ILE A 154 3.54 0.75 -12.53
CA ILE A 154 4.50 0.94 -13.64
C ILE A 154 3.93 0.39 -14.95
N ASN A 155 3.28 -0.77 -14.91
CA ASN A 155 2.65 -1.38 -16.08
C ASN A 155 1.49 -0.54 -16.66
N GLN A 156 0.94 0.43 -15.90
CA GLN A 156 -0.03 1.41 -16.37
C GLN A 156 0.59 2.59 -17.13
N LYS A 157 1.92 2.61 -17.34
CA LYS A 157 2.67 3.66 -18.05
C LYS A 157 2.53 5.04 -17.40
N VAL A 158 2.67 5.10 -16.10
CA VAL A 158 2.65 6.35 -15.33
C VAL A 158 3.81 7.29 -15.72
N LYS A 159 3.68 8.58 -15.45
CA LYS A 159 4.73 9.57 -15.66
C LYS A 159 5.84 9.46 -14.62
N SER A 160 5.45 9.34 -13.35
CA SER A 160 6.36 9.15 -12.22
C SER A 160 5.67 8.32 -11.13
N ILE A 161 6.48 7.71 -10.27
CA ILE A 161 6.02 6.92 -9.14
C ILE A 161 6.85 7.21 -7.91
N SER A 162 6.20 7.67 -6.86
CA SER A 162 6.81 7.90 -5.55
C SER A 162 6.09 7.08 -4.48
N VAL A 163 6.79 6.77 -3.40
CA VAL A 163 6.26 6.03 -2.26
C VAL A 163 6.37 6.88 -1.00
N ALA A 164 5.36 6.85 -0.15
CA ALA A 164 5.38 7.49 1.15
C ALA A 164 4.83 6.57 2.24
N THR A 165 5.54 6.46 3.36
CA THR A 165 5.12 5.68 4.52
C THR A 165 5.65 6.30 5.83
N PRO A 166 4.91 6.25 6.93
CA PRO A 166 5.43 6.68 8.23
C PRO A 166 6.63 5.86 8.70
N ILE A 167 6.59 4.54 8.52
CA ILE A 167 7.65 3.63 8.97
C ILE A 167 7.93 2.55 7.95
N LEU A 168 9.19 2.15 7.87
CA LEU A 168 9.57 1.00 7.07
C LEU A 168 10.77 0.25 7.67
N SER A 169 10.90 -1.02 7.25
CA SER A 169 12.11 -1.80 7.54
C SER A 169 13.28 -1.27 6.72
N THR A 170 14.44 -1.10 7.35
CA THR A 170 15.68 -0.72 6.66
C THR A 170 16.02 -1.70 5.51
N ALA A 171 15.65 -2.97 5.67
CA ALA A 171 15.89 -3.99 4.65
C ALA A 171 15.11 -3.76 3.35
N SER A 172 13.93 -3.14 3.41
CA SER A 172 13.08 -2.89 2.22
C SER A 172 13.49 -1.64 1.43
N ILE A 173 14.25 -0.71 2.03
CA ILE A 173 14.58 0.60 1.42
C ILE A 173 15.20 0.42 0.04
N LYS A 174 16.29 -0.36 -0.05
CA LYS A 174 17.04 -0.49 -1.30
C LYS A 174 16.21 -1.06 -2.45
N ALA A 175 15.33 -2.02 -2.15
CA ALA A 175 14.47 -2.63 -3.15
C ALA A 175 13.45 -1.63 -3.70
N ILE A 176 12.79 -0.87 -2.82
CA ILE A 176 11.77 0.11 -3.19
C ILE A 176 12.40 1.31 -3.90
N ASP A 177 13.46 1.91 -3.34
CA ASP A 177 14.16 3.06 -3.88
C ASP A 177 14.71 2.81 -5.30
N SER A 178 15.10 1.55 -5.60
CA SER A 178 15.61 1.18 -6.92
C SER A 178 14.56 1.15 -8.05
N ILE A 179 13.27 1.20 -7.71
CA ILE A 179 12.15 1.07 -8.67
C ILE A 179 11.13 2.22 -8.57
N THR A 180 11.45 3.26 -7.80
CA THR A 180 10.63 4.48 -7.62
C THR A 180 11.48 5.72 -7.91
N ASP A 181 10.82 6.83 -8.23
CA ASP A 181 11.49 8.12 -8.40
C ASP A 181 11.87 8.73 -7.06
N ASP A 182 10.98 8.62 -6.05
CA ASP A 182 11.22 9.10 -4.69
C ASP A 182 10.63 8.14 -3.65
N LEU A 183 11.31 8.03 -2.50
CA LEU A 183 10.87 7.29 -1.33
C LEU A 183 10.88 8.18 -0.08
N TYR A 184 9.70 8.52 0.41
CA TYR A 184 9.51 9.36 1.60
C TYR A 184 9.14 8.50 2.81
N TYR A 185 9.89 8.65 3.91
CA TYR A 185 9.57 7.95 5.17
C TYR A 185 10.03 8.76 6.38
N ILE A 186 9.30 8.66 7.47
CA ILE A 186 9.63 9.35 8.72
C ILE A 186 10.69 8.57 9.49
N LYS A 187 10.53 7.23 9.52
CA LYS A 187 11.41 6.37 10.31
C LYS A 187 11.73 5.05 9.61
N SER A 188 13.02 4.70 9.56
CA SER A 188 13.49 3.36 9.20
C SER A 188 13.88 2.56 10.46
N LEU A 189 13.62 1.26 10.44
CA LEU A 189 13.80 0.35 11.55
C LEU A 189 14.63 -0.86 11.15
N ASP A 190 15.79 -1.06 11.78
CA ASP A 190 16.67 -2.21 11.52
C ASP A 190 16.03 -3.54 11.98
N HIS A 191 15.20 -3.47 13.01
CA HIS A 191 14.44 -4.60 13.55
C HIS A 191 12.95 -4.23 13.55
N PHE A 192 12.35 -4.35 12.40
CA PHE A 192 10.89 -4.16 12.27
C PHE A 192 10.16 -5.37 12.89
N ILE A 193 9.15 -5.11 13.70
CA ILE A 193 8.31 -6.16 14.30
C ILE A 193 6.96 -6.13 13.59
N GLU A 194 6.04 -5.32 14.07
CA GLU A 194 4.70 -5.10 13.52
C GLU A 194 4.34 -3.63 13.74
N ALA A 195 3.48 -3.05 12.89
CA ALA A 195 3.11 -1.64 12.96
C ALA A 195 2.59 -1.22 14.34
N GLU A 196 1.80 -2.07 14.99
CA GLU A 196 1.19 -1.83 16.30
C GLU A 196 2.19 -1.51 17.41
N TYR A 197 3.45 -1.94 17.28
CA TYR A 197 4.50 -1.60 18.25
C TYR A 197 4.94 -0.14 18.19
N TYR A 198 4.61 0.57 17.11
CA TYR A 198 5.09 1.92 16.83
C TYR A 198 3.99 2.98 16.91
N TYR A 199 2.74 2.55 17.05
CA TYR A 199 1.57 3.39 17.26
C TYR A 199 1.00 3.20 18.66
N GLU A 200 0.49 4.26 19.27
CA GLU A 200 -0.20 4.17 20.56
C GLU A 200 -1.57 3.49 20.39
N THR A 201 -2.25 3.82 19.30
CA THR A 201 -3.51 3.23 18.89
C THR A 201 -3.45 2.91 17.39
N LEU A 202 -3.60 1.64 17.04
CA LEU A 202 -3.66 1.16 15.66
C LEU A 202 -4.70 0.04 15.57
N GLU A 203 -5.95 0.40 15.33
CA GLU A 203 -7.02 -0.56 15.12
C GLU A 203 -6.95 -1.10 13.69
N GLU A 204 -7.21 -2.41 13.51
CA GLU A 204 -7.31 -2.99 12.18
C GLU A 204 -8.51 -2.39 11.44
N LEU A 205 -8.28 -1.86 10.23
CA LEU A 205 -9.34 -1.31 9.40
C LEU A 205 -9.98 -2.41 8.54
N THR A 206 -11.32 -2.42 8.53
CA THR A 206 -12.12 -3.32 7.72
C THR A 206 -12.52 -2.66 6.39
N TYR A 207 -13.12 -3.45 5.48
CA TYR A 207 -13.75 -2.93 4.27
C TYR A 207 -14.82 -1.87 4.59
N GLU A 208 -15.60 -2.08 5.63
CA GLU A 208 -16.65 -1.17 6.07
C GLU A 208 -16.07 0.17 6.52
N ASP A 209 -14.91 0.15 7.20
CA ASP A 209 -14.23 1.35 7.65
C ASP A 209 -13.69 2.17 6.47
N ILE A 210 -13.00 1.56 5.52
CA ILE A 210 -12.49 2.29 4.35
C ILE A 210 -13.64 2.82 3.48
N ASN A 211 -14.77 2.12 3.40
CA ASN A 211 -15.94 2.59 2.67
C ASN A 211 -16.60 3.79 3.37
N ARG A 212 -16.60 3.81 4.71
CA ARG A 212 -17.04 4.97 5.51
C ARG A 212 -16.13 6.17 5.28
N ILE A 213 -14.81 6.01 5.45
CA ILE A 213 -13.81 7.07 5.24
C ILE A 213 -13.92 7.67 3.84
N LYS A 214 -14.12 6.84 2.81
CA LYS A 214 -14.33 7.27 1.42
C LYS A 214 -15.53 8.20 1.27
N ASN A 215 -16.61 7.96 2.01
CA ASN A 215 -17.87 8.67 1.85
C ASN A 215 -17.97 9.91 2.76
N GLU A 216 -17.24 9.99 3.87
CA GLU A 216 -17.24 11.15 4.79
C GLU A 216 -16.80 12.46 4.11
N GLY A 217 -15.99 12.39 3.04
CA GLY A 217 -15.60 13.55 2.23
C GLY A 217 -16.72 14.11 1.34
N LYS A 218 -17.71 13.29 0.97
CA LYS A 218 -18.78 13.67 0.03
C LYS A 218 -19.97 14.37 0.69
N GLU A 219 -20.14 14.26 2.00
CA GLU A 219 -21.25 14.88 2.75
C GLU A 219 -21.01 16.36 3.10
N LYS A 220 -19.82 16.90 2.84
CA LYS A 220 -19.47 18.31 3.11
C LYS A 220 -19.69 19.28 1.95
N GLU A 221 -20.22 18.82 0.82
CA GLU A 221 -20.47 19.65 -0.38
C GLU A 221 -21.94 20.07 -0.56
N TRP A 222 -22.69 20.35 0.55
CA TRP A 222 -24.05 20.93 0.46
C TRP A 222 -24.18 22.22 1.27
#